data_7ac35ccd07e165e686f5bdcce34a07fc
#
_entry.id   7ac35ccd07e165e686f5bdcce34a07fc
#
_cell.length_a   1.000
_cell.length_b   1.000
_cell.length_c   1.000
_cell.angle_alpha   90.00
_cell.angle_beta   90.00
_cell.angle_gamma   90.00
#
_symmetry.space_group_name_H-M   'P 1'
#
loop_
_entity.id
_entity.type
_entity.pdbx_description
1 polymer ?
#
loop_
_entity_poly.entity_id
_entity_poly.type
_entity_poly.pdbx_seq_one_letter_code
_entity_poly.pdbx_strand_id
1 'polypeptide(L)'
;MAPLTKAKRIVIKVGSTLLVDKKTGDLSLTWLESLAEDVSSLKSRGIDIVLVSSGSIALGRGTLGLQDAKLSLENSQASAAVGQIRLARAYEEVLAPFSVKTAQILVTLEDSANRRRYLNTRATMERLLTFGVV
;
A
#
# COMPACT_ATOMS: atom_id res chain seq x y z
N MET A 1 0.90 -22.04 12.72
CA MET A 1 1.38 -20.77 12.16
C MET A 1 2.85 -20.58 12.53
N ALA A 2 3.71 -20.30 11.60
CA ALA A 2 5.12 -20.01 11.91
C ALA A 2 5.23 -18.70 12.72
N PRO A 3 6.08 -18.63 13.75
CA PRO A 3 6.27 -17.41 14.52
C PRO A 3 6.89 -16.31 13.64
N LEU A 4 6.39 -15.08 13.76
CA LEU A 4 6.88 -13.92 13.00
C LEU A 4 8.38 -13.68 13.18
N THR A 5 8.92 -14.09 14.32
CA THR A 5 10.37 -13.97 14.61
C THR A 5 11.27 -14.79 13.68
N LYS A 6 10.73 -15.80 13.02
CA LYS A 6 11.44 -16.66 12.07
C LYS A 6 11.09 -16.35 10.60
N ALA A 7 10.19 -15.39 10.37
CA ALA A 7 9.76 -15.04 9.03
C ALA A 7 10.90 -14.36 8.26
N LYS A 8 11.07 -14.77 6.99
CA LYS A 8 11.99 -14.14 6.04
C LYS A 8 11.27 -13.15 5.13
N ARG A 9 9.95 -13.23 5.08
CA ARG A 9 9.06 -12.36 4.32
C ARG A 9 7.79 -12.12 5.12
N ILE A 10 7.37 -10.87 5.20
CA ILE A 10 6.17 -10.46 5.94
C ILE A 10 5.29 -9.64 4.99
N VAL A 11 4.02 -10.01 4.93
CA VAL A 11 2.97 -9.26 4.24
C VAL A 11 2.18 -8.48 5.29
N ILE A 12 2.15 -7.17 5.17
CA ILE A 12 1.44 -6.26 6.07
C ILE A 12 0.23 -5.70 5.34
N LYS A 13 -0.96 -6.04 5.82
CA LYS A 13 -2.20 -5.48 5.31
C LYS A 13 -2.57 -4.22 6.08
N VAL A 14 -2.76 -3.12 5.35
CA VAL A 14 -3.11 -1.81 5.89
C VAL A 14 -4.51 -1.41 5.43
N GLY A 15 -5.43 -1.33 6.37
CA GLY A 15 -6.81 -0.93 6.10
C GLY A 15 -6.96 0.59 5.98
N SER A 16 -7.96 1.04 5.23
CA SER A 16 -8.23 2.47 4.99
C SER A 16 -8.48 3.27 6.26
N THR A 17 -9.07 2.66 7.28
CA THR A 17 -9.38 3.32 8.56
C THR A 17 -8.14 3.70 9.37
N LEU A 18 -7.02 3.03 9.13
CA LEU A 18 -5.73 3.38 9.74
C LEU A 18 -5.02 4.49 8.99
N LEU A 19 -5.24 4.57 7.68
CA LEU A 19 -4.55 5.50 6.78
C LEU A 19 -5.23 6.85 6.66
N VAL A 20 -6.55 6.88 6.72
CA VAL A 20 -7.34 8.07 6.40
C VAL A 20 -8.27 8.42 7.55
N ASP A 21 -8.19 9.65 8.00
CA ASP A 21 -9.17 10.21 8.94
C ASP A 21 -10.51 10.38 8.23
N LYS A 22 -11.54 9.71 8.73
CA LYS A 22 -12.88 9.74 8.14
C LYS A 22 -13.52 11.13 8.17
N LYS A 23 -13.17 11.96 9.14
CA LYS A 23 -13.75 13.29 9.31
C LYS A 23 -13.13 14.30 8.37
N THR A 24 -11.81 14.27 8.22
CA THR A 24 -11.07 15.23 7.42
C THR A 24 -10.77 14.75 6.00
N GLY A 25 -10.74 13.44 5.79
CA GLY A 25 -10.28 12.82 4.53
C GLY A 25 -8.77 12.88 4.32
N ASP A 26 -8.01 13.27 5.34
CA ASP A 26 -6.56 13.40 5.27
C ASP A 26 -5.85 12.14 5.70
N LEU A 27 -4.59 12.03 5.27
CA LEU A 27 -3.70 10.95 5.67
C LEU A 27 -3.32 11.06 7.15
N SER A 28 -3.29 9.93 7.83
CA SER A 28 -2.78 9.79 9.19
C SER A 28 -1.25 9.70 9.15
N LEU A 29 -0.56 10.83 8.99
CA LEU A 29 0.90 10.88 8.79
C LEU A 29 1.67 10.28 9.96
N THR A 30 1.30 10.57 11.19
CA THR A 30 1.95 10.03 12.39
C THR A 30 1.92 8.50 12.40
N TRP A 31 0.79 7.91 12.01
CA TRP A 31 0.66 6.47 11.90
C TRP A 31 1.55 5.89 10.79
N LEU A 32 1.56 6.55 9.62
CA LEU A 32 2.42 6.15 8.49
C LEU A 32 3.91 6.23 8.83
N GLU A 33 4.34 7.26 9.53
CA GLU A 33 5.70 7.41 10.00
C GLU A 33 6.10 6.28 10.95
N SER A 34 5.22 5.93 11.89
CA SER A 34 5.41 4.80 12.79
C SER A 34 5.51 3.47 12.04
N LEU A 35 4.66 3.26 11.03
CA LEU A 35 4.76 2.08 10.16
C LEU A 35 6.09 2.04 9.40
N ALA A 36 6.55 3.19 8.91
CA ALA A 36 7.81 3.28 8.18
C ALA A 36 9.02 2.92 9.06
N GLU A 37 9.01 3.33 10.32
CA GLU A 37 10.03 2.93 11.30
C GLU A 37 10.04 1.41 11.51
N ASP A 38 8.87 0.80 11.66
CA ASP A 38 8.75 -0.66 11.82
C ASP A 38 9.22 -1.40 10.56
N VAL A 39 8.82 -0.94 9.38
CA VAL A 39 9.27 -1.51 8.10
C VAL A 39 10.79 -1.40 7.96
N SER A 40 11.36 -0.24 8.27
CA SER A 40 12.81 -0.02 8.23
C SER A 40 13.55 -0.98 9.17
N SER A 41 13.05 -1.15 10.39
CA SER A 41 13.62 -2.09 11.36
C SER A 41 13.59 -3.53 10.85
N LEU A 42 12.47 -3.98 10.28
CA LEU A 42 12.34 -5.32 9.70
C LEU A 42 13.27 -5.50 8.50
N LYS A 43 13.38 -4.49 7.64
CA LYS A 43 14.29 -4.50 6.49
C LYS A 43 15.75 -4.60 6.91
N SER A 44 16.16 -3.90 7.97
CA SER A 44 17.52 -3.98 8.49
C SER A 44 17.90 -5.39 9.00
N ARG A 45 16.90 -6.19 9.32
CA ARG A 45 17.06 -7.60 9.72
C ARG A 45 17.06 -8.56 8.52
N GLY A 46 17.05 -8.05 7.30
CA GLY A 46 17.04 -8.86 6.07
C GLY A 46 15.69 -9.48 5.73
N ILE A 47 14.60 -8.93 6.24
CA ILE A 47 13.24 -9.43 5.98
C ILE A 47 12.66 -8.73 4.75
N ASP A 48 12.10 -9.49 3.81
CA ASP A 48 11.32 -8.95 2.71
C ASP A 48 9.97 -8.44 3.22
N ILE A 49 9.58 -7.26 2.79
CA ILE A 49 8.30 -6.65 3.17
C ILE A 49 7.43 -6.40 1.95
N VAL A 50 6.17 -6.81 2.05
CA VAL A 50 5.12 -6.48 1.09
C VAL A 50 4.01 -5.76 1.85
N LEU A 51 3.69 -4.54 1.42
CA LEU A 51 2.56 -3.78 1.95
C LEU A 51 1.34 -3.97 1.06
N VAL A 52 0.24 -4.42 1.64
CA VAL A 52 -1.05 -4.53 0.95
C VAL A 52 -1.97 -3.47 1.52
N SER A 53 -2.23 -2.44 0.75
CA SER A 53 -2.95 -1.26 1.23
C SER A 53 -4.25 -1.05 0.49
N SER A 54 -5.27 -0.65 1.24
CA SER A 54 -6.48 0.00 0.75
C SER A 54 -6.45 1.49 1.11
N GLY A 55 -7.46 2.25 0.69
CA GLY A 55 -7.60 3.64 1.10
C GLY A 55 -7.56 4.67 -0.03
N SER A 56 -7.33 4.24 -1.27
CA SER A 56 -7.32 5.15 -2.42
C SER A 56 -8.65 5.89 -2.60
N ILE A 57 -9.79 5.17 -2.50
CA ILE A 57 -11.12 5.77 -2.59
C ILE A 57 -11.32 6.79 -1.47
N ALA A 58 -10.98 6.46 -0.24
CA ALA A 58 -11.14 7.36 0.90
C ALA A 58 -10.33 8.65 0.75
N LEU A 59 -9.08 8.54 0.31
CA LEU A 59 -8.22 9.70 0.02
C LEU A 59 -8.76 10.54 -1.14
N GLY A 60 -9.19 9.90 -2.22
CA GLY A 60 -9.74 10.58 -3.39
C GLY A 60 -11.05 11.29 -3.07
N ARG A 61 -11.92 10.69 -2.26
CA ARG A 61 -13.15 11.35 -1.77
C ARG A 61 -12.84 12.66 -1.06
N GLY A 62 -11.84 12.65 -0.19
CA GLY A 62 -11.39 13.86 0.50
C GLY A 62 -10.95 14.94 -0.48
N THR A 63 -10.15 14.58 -1.47
CA THR A 63 -9.64 15.49 -2.50
C THR A 63 -10.75 16.07 -3.38
N LEU A 64 -11.76 15.25 -3.71
CA LEU A 64 -12.86 15.63 -4.58
C LEU A 64 -14.07 16.26 -3.84
N GLY A 65 -13.98 16.40 -2.52
CA GLY A 65 -15.09 16.95 -1.72
C GLY A 65 -16.32 16.04 -1.63
N LEU A 66 -16.13 14.73 -1.72
CA LEU A 66 -17.18 13.72 -1.74
C LEU A 66 -17.31 12.93 -0.43
N GLN A 67 -16.80 13.46 0.70
CA GLN A 67 -16.74 12.72 1.96
C GLN A 67 -18.11 12.25 2.44
N ASP A 68 -19.12 13.11 2.33
CA ASP A 68 -20.47 12.86 2.84
C ASP A 68 -21.41 12.29 1.77
N ALA A 69 -20.95 12.11 0.56
CA ALA A 69 -21.76 11.63 -0.55
C ALA A 69 -21.85 10.09 -0.58
N LYS A 70 -23.04 9.58 -0.90
CA LYS A 70 -23.16 8.18 -1.34
C LYS A 70 -22.53 8.08 -2.72
N LEU A 71 -21.48 7.27 -2.86
CA LEU A 71 -20.75 7.17 -4.11
C LEU A 71 -21.48 6.31 -5.14
N SER A 72 -21.65 6.86 -6.35
CA SER A 72 -21.90 6.07 -7.55
C SER A 72 -20.64 5.27 -7.91
N LEU A 73 -20.77 4.34 -8.85
CA LEU A 73 -19.62 3.58 -9.36
C LEU A 73 -18.57 4.53 -9.97
N GLU A 74 -19.00 5.48 -10.78
CA GLU A 74 -18.14 6.45 -11.45
C GLU A 74 -17.40 7.33 -10.43
N ASN A 75 -18.08 7.79 -9.40
CA ASN A 75 -17.46 8.59 -8.33
C ASN A 75 -16.48 7.77 -7.51
N SER A 76 -16.77 6.49 -7.27
CA SER A 76 -15.83 5.58 -6.62
C SER A 76 -14.57 5.36 -7.44
N GLN A 77 -14.72 5.13 -8.75
CA GLN A 77 -13.59 4.96 -9.67
C GLN A 77 -12.77 6.24 -9.81
N ALA A 78 -13.42 7.39 -9.94
CA ALA A 78 -12.75 8.68 -9.98
C ALA A 78 -11.97 8.95 -8.67
N SER A 79 -12.59 8.67 -7.53
CA SER A 79 -11.94 8.80 -6.23
C SER A 79 -10.74 7.87 -6.10
N ALA A 80 -10.85 6.62 -6.54
CA ALA A 80 -9.74 5.68 -6.54
C ALA A 80 -8.57 6.18 -7.41
N ALA A 81 -8.85 6.68 -8.60
CA ALA A 81 -7.85 7.19 -9.51
C ALA A 81 -7.06 8.38 -8.92
N VAL A 82 -7.77 9.34 -8.33
CA VAL A 82 -7.17 10.49 -7.65
C VAL A 82 -6.42 10.08 -6.39
N GLY A 83 -7.01 9.23 -5.58
CA GLY A 83 -6.45 8.82 -4.29
C GLY A 83 -5.25 7.90 -4.43
N GLN A 84 -5.18 7.08 -5.48
CA GLN A 84 -4.08 6.13 -5.67
C GLN A 84 -2.72 6.81 -5.81
N ILE A 85 -2.65 7.93 -6.50
CA ILE A 85 -1.41 8.71 -6.65
C ILE A 85 -0.95 9.23 -5.29
N ARG A 86 -1.86 9.76 -4.50
CA ARG A 86 -1.57 10.24 -3.14
C ARG A 86 -1.12 9.12 -2.21
N LEU A 87 -1.76 7.97 -2.30
CA LEU A 87 -1.44 6.79 -1.48
C LEU A 87 -0.02 6.29 -1.78
N ALA A 88 0.30 6.07 -3.04
CA ALA A 88 1.62 5.62 -3.46
C ALA A 88 2.72 6.61 -3.04
N ARG A 89 2.48 7.89 -3.26
CA ARG A 89 3.40 8.95 -2.85
C ARG A 89 3.61 8.99 -1.33
N ALA A 90 2.56 8.82 -0.55
CA ALA A 90 2.66 8.82 0.91
C ALA A 90 3.59 7.71 1.42
N TYR A 91 3.48 6.49 0.89
CA TYR A 91 4.40 5.41 1.23
C TYR A 91 5.83 5.71 0.80
N GLU A 92 6.03 6.23 -0.40
CA GLU A 92 7.35 6.63 -0.88
C GLU A 92 7.99 7.67 0.03
N GLU A 93 7.27 8.72 0.38
CA GLU A 93 7.75 9.82 1.20
C GLU A 93 8.11 9.40 2.64
N VAL A 94 7.34 8.52 3.27
CA VAL A 94 7.64 8.08 4.65
C VAL A 94 8.77 7.04 4.71
N LEU A 95 9.01 6.29 3.64
CA LEU A 95 10.07 5.29 3.57
C LEU A 95 11.39 5.84 3.03
N ALA A 96 11.37 6.92 2.26
CA ALA A 96 12.57 7.55 1.70
C ALA A 96 13.62 7.95 2.75
N PRO A 97 13.26 8.52 3.93
CA PRO A 97 14.24 8.85 4.97
C PRO A 97 15.06 7.65 5.46
N PHE A 98 14.53 6.44 5.34
CA PHE A 98 15.21 5.20 5.71
C PHE A 98 15.96 4.55 4.53
N SER A 99 16.07 5.24 3.41
CA SER A 99 16.67 4.72 2.17
C SER A 99 15.97 3.45 1.65
N VAL A 100 14.70 3.29 1.94
CA VAL A 100 13.87 2.19 1.45
C VAL A 100 13.20 2.61 0.14
N LYS A 101 13.47 1.87 -0.92
CA LYS A 101 12.82 2.06 -2.21
C LYS A 101 11.46 1.39 -2.22
N THR A 102 10.50 1.99 -2.90
CA THR A 102 9.15 1.48 -3.04
C THR A 102 8.80 1.22 -4.50
N ALA A 103 7.95 0.24 -4.72
CA ALA A 103 7.32 -0.02 -6.01
C ALA A 103 5.83 -0.29 -5.82
N GLN A 104 5.04 0.05 -6.80
CA GLN A 104 3.61 -0.21 -6.80
C GLN A 104 3.26 -1.29 -7.82
N ILE A 105 2.51 -2.30 -7.37
CA ILE A 105 1.91 -3.31 -8.23
C ILE A 105 0.41 -3.27 -8.05
N LEU A 106 -0.30 -2.99 -9.12
CA LEU A 106 -1.76 -3.02 -9.16
C LEU A 106 -2.20 -4.38 -9.70
N VAL A 107 -2.98 -5.09 -8.90
CA VAL A 107 -3.49 -6.42 -9.25
C VAL A 107 -5.01 -6.45 -9.19
N THR A 108 -5.60 -7.26 -10.05
CA THR A 108 -7.04 -7.54 -10.06
C THR A 108 -7.29 -9.02 -9.77
N LEU A 109 -8.56 -9.38 -9.53
CA LEU A 109 -8.94 -10.80 -9.39
C LEU A 109 -8.63 -11.58 -10.66
N GLU A 110 -8.73 -10.96 -11.83
CA GLU A 110 -8.40 -11.58 -13.11
C GLU A 110 -6.90 -11.93 -13.20
N ASP A 111 -6.03 -11.11 -12.65
CA ASP A 111 -4.59 -11.40 -12.61
C ASP A 111 -4.28 -12.67 -11.81
N SER A 112 -5.07 -12.94 -10.76
CA SER A 112 -4.95 -14.18 -9.99
C SER A 112 -5.54 -15.40 -10.70
N ALA A 113 -6.62 -15.21 -11.46
CA ALA A 113 -7.34 -16.29 -12.17
C ALA A 113 -6.62 -16.69 -13.47
N ASN A 114 -5.98 -15.76 -14.17
CA ASN A 114 -5.22 -16.02 -15.38
C ASN A 114 -3.80 -16.46 -15.04
N ARG A 115 -3.46 -17.71 -15.36
CA ARG A 115 -2.16 -18.30 -15.02
C ARG A 115 -0.97 -17.49 -15.54
N ARG A 116 -1.03 -16.98 -16.76
CA ARG A 116 0.07 -16.20 -17.34
C ARG A 116 0.29 -14.88 -16.61
N ARG A 117 -0.80 -14.17 -16.32
CA ARG A 117 -0.76 -12.91 -15.56
C ARG A 117 -0.26 -13.15 -14.14
N TYR A 118 -0.76 -14.19 -13.48
CA TYR A 118 -0.31 -14.59 -12.16
C TYR A 118 1.20 -14.85 -12.12
N LEU A 119 1.73 -15.64 -13.05
CA LEU A 119 3.16 -15.95 -13.12
C LEU A 119 4.00 -14.70 -13.38
N ASN A 120 3.55 -13.81 -14.27
CA ASN A 120 4.25 -12.55 -14.54
C ASN A 120 4.28 -11.63 -13.33
N THR A 121 3.14 -11.46 -12.65
CA THR A 121 3.05 -10.65 -11.45
C THR A 121 3.93 -11.21 -10.34
N ARG A 122 3.90 -12.51 -10.13
CA ARG A 122 4.75 -13.21 -9.16
C ARG A 122 6.23 -12.98 -9.47
N ALA A 123 6.66 -13.18 -10.70
CA ALA A 123 8.05 -13.01 -11.11
C ALA A 123 8.53 -11.55 -10.90
N THR A 124 7.69 -10.57 -11.20
CA THR A 124 7.99 -9.15 -10.98
C THR A 124 8.14 -8.84 -9.51
N MET A 125 7.22 -9.30 -8.67
CA MET A 125 7.28 -9.11 -7.21
C MET A 125 8.54 -9.75 -6.61
N GLU A 126 8.84 -10.99 -6.97
CA GLU A 126 10.06 -11.68 -6.53
C GLU A 126 11.33 -10.89 -6.93
N ARG A 127 11.35 -10.34 -8.14
CA ARG A 127 12.49 -9.56 -8.61
C ARG A 127 12.66 -8.26 -7.82
N LEU A 128 11.58 -7.54 -7.57
CA LEU A 128 11.59 -6.33 -6.75
C LEU A 128 12.09 -6.61 -5.33
N LEU A 129 11.62 -7.68 -4.71
CA LEU A 129 12.07 -8.08 -3.38
C LEU A 129 13.58 -8.42 -3.37
N THR A 130 14.08 -9.04 -4.42
CA THR A 130 15.52 -9.30 -4.60
C THR A 130 16.34 -8.01 -4.62
N PHE A 131 15.79 -6.93 -5.13
CA PHE A 131 16.41 -5.59 -5.10
C PHE A 131 16.23 -4.84 -3.78
N GLY A 132 15.59 -5.45 -2.79
CA GLY A 132 15.33 -4.83 -1.49
C GLY A 132 14.20 -3.79 -1.51
N VAL A 133 13.35 -3.82 -2.54
CA VAL A 133 12.21 -2.91 -2.70
C VAL A 133 11.02 -3.37 -1.85
N VAL A 134 10.26 -2.43 -1.28
CA VAL A 134 9.00 -2.65 -0.58
C VAL A 134 7.82 -2.34 -1.48
#